data_39e849c576802918819ee871e2f0b186
#
_entry.id   39e849c576802918819ee871e2f0b186
#
_cell.length_a   1.000
_cell.length_b   1.000
_cell.length_c   1.000
_cell.angle_alpha   90.00
_cell.angle_beta   90.00
_cell.angle_gamma   90.00
#
_symmetry.space_group_name_H-M   'P 1'
#
loop_
_entity.id
_entity.type
_entity.pdbx_description
1 polymer ?
#
loop_
_entity_poly.entity_id
_entity_poly.type
_entity_poly.pdbx_seq_one_letter_code
_entity_poly.pdbx_strand_id
1 'polypeptide(L)'
;MLCPRSLVQLSLLTAILCGCATPPSGPDKAAATDANSKTGATSSTASGVTAGPGAAGSGGTKASGSASTNSRFDPATRPQTESARRATMQRFGVELAAQRKLSEPKVLKLLDEALYNPTVARIVAPVAAGQPRAPRSWATYRGRVVEPIRIAQGQAFMQQYATELDRASARYGVPQNIIAAIIGVETLYGKSQGTFRVLDSLATLGFDYPDASRPDRAEMFRGQLADLIELDLTGRVDARTLKGSFAGAVGIPQFMPGSIKRFAVSARGAQEINLSTNMSDAIASVANFLVEHGWQRGLPAYAPVRLPASADKLVDGGLKPTLDWPQLQAAGAKLAPGAKDAPWMRAALGVIDLPEESVGTVELRTATQNFFTITLYNRSYFYAASVTDLASALADN
;
A
#
# COMPACT_ATOMS: atom_id res chain seq x y z
N MET A 1 32.52 -25.22 -9.55
CA MET A 1 31.09 -25.56 -9.44
C MET A 1 30.45 -24.58 -8.48
N LEU A 2 29.89 -23.50 -9.00
CA LEU A 2 29.20 -22.43 -8.21
C LEU A 2 27.73 -22.72 -8.24
N CYS A 3 27.13 -22.80 -7.06
CA CYS A 3 25.72 -23.17 -6.80
C CYS A 3 24.78 -22.05 -7.23
N PRO A 4 23.73 -22.25 -8.05
CA PRO A 4 22.82 -21.19 -8.49
C PRO A 4 21.64 -21.05 -7.52
N ARG A 5 21.88 -20.65 -6.27
CA ARG A 5 20.82 -20.48 -5.26
C ARG A 5 20.47 -19.04 -4.90
N SER A 6 21.12 -18.02 -5.46
CA SER A 6 20.97 -16.63 -5.01
C SER A 6 20.03 -15.74 -5.85
N LEU A 7 19.44 -16.21 -6.95
CA LEU A 7 18.65 -15.39 -7.87
C LEU A 7 17.12 -15.45 -7.65
N VAL A 8 16.62 -16.34 -6.79
CA VAL A 8 15.16 -16.54 -6.62
C VAL A 8 14.55 -15.57 -5.58
N GLN A 9 15.34 -14.97 -4.71
CA GLN A 9 14.81 -14.11 -3.63
C GLN A 9 14.50 -12.65 -4.01
N LEU A 10 14.98 -12.18 -5.16
CA LEU A 10 14.81 -10.76 -5.55
C LEU A 10 13.44 -10.46 -6.20
N SER A 11 12.71 -11.48 -6.63
CA SER A 11 11.55 -11.31 -7.52
C SER A 11 10.21 -11.05 -6.81
N LEU A 12 10.03 -11.40 -5.54
CA LEU A 12 8.76 -11.16 -4.82
C LEU A 12 8.67 -9.76 -4.23
N LEU A 13 9.78 -9.19 -3.78
CA LEU A 13 9.81 -7.82 -3.25
C LEU A 13 9.61 -6.74 -4.33
N THR A 14 9.87 -7.05 -5.60
CA THR A 14 9.63 -6.10 -6.72
C THR A 14 8.13 -5.86 -6.98
N ALA A 15 7.25 -6.76 -6.57
CA ALA A 15 5.81 -6.60 -6.72
C ALA A 15 5.23 -5.47 -5.85
N ILE A 16 5.87 -5.17 -4.70
CA ILE A 16 5.43 -4.10 -3.79
C ILE A 16 5.55 -2.71 -4.43
N LEU A 17 6.45 -2.51 -5.38
CA LEU A 17 6.68 -1.21 -6.02
C LEU A 17 6.05 -1.08 -7.43
N CYS A 18 5.73 -2.19 -8.11
CA CYS A 18 5.16 -2.18 -9.47
C CYS A 18 3.63 -2.08 -9.51
N GLY A 19 2.94 -2.24 -8.38
CA GLY A 19 1.47 -2.26 -8.29
C GLY A 19 0.76 -0.90 -8.26
N CYS A 20 1.46 0.22 -8.40
CA CYS A 20 0.86 1.55 -8.40
C CYS A 20 0.83 2.18 -9.79
N ALA A 21 0.16 1.54 -10.75
CA ALA A 21 -0.47 2.28 -11.82
C ALA A 21 -1.76 2.88 -11.23
N THR A 22 -1.78 4.19 -10.99
CA THR A 22 -3.01 4.93 -10.71
C THR A 22 -3.94 4.77 -11.89
N PRO A 23 -5.22 4.40 -11.72
CA PRO A 23 -6.22 4.61 -12.75
C PRO A 23 -6.34 6.12 -13.03
N PRO A 24 -6.69 6.55 -14.26
CA PRO A 24 -6.92 7.95 -14.54
C PRO A 24 -8.04 8.46 -13.62
N SER A 25 -7.80 9.60 -12.98
CA SER A 25 -8.78 10.31 -12.16
C SER A 25 -9.96 10.72 -13.04
N GLY A 26 -11.10 10.04 -12.87
CA GLY A 26 -12.39 10.52 -13.33
C GLY A 26 -12.81 11.76 -12.53
N PRO A 27 -13.62 12.67 -13.07
CA PRO A 27 -13.95 13.91 -12.40
C PRO A 27 -14.81 13.67 -11.14
N ASP A 28 -14.41 14.29 -10.04
CA ASP A 28 -15.14 14.36 -8.79
C ASP A 28 -16.56 14.92 -9.02
N LYS A 29 -17.56 14.09 -8.82
CA LYS A 29 -18.95 14.58 -8.64
C LYS A 29 -19.10 14.93 -7.17
N ALA A 30 -19.12 16.23 -6.90
CA ALA A 30 -19.51 16.79 -5.61
C ALA A 30 -20.93 16.36 -5.23
N ALA A 31 -21.09 15.92 -4.00
CA ALA A 31 -22.38 15.63 -3.38
C ALA A 31 -23.16 16.94 -3.20
N ALA A 32 -24.35 17.02 -3.80
CA ALA A 32 -25.31 18.05 -3.54
C ALA A 32 -26.17 17.66 -2.31
N THR A 33 -26.16 18.50 -1.29
CA THR A 33 -27.15 18.48 -0.23
C THR A 33 -28.31 19.42 -0.59
N ASP A 34 -29.51 18.89 -0.60
CA ASP A 34 -30.77 19.62 -0.76
C ASP A 34 -31.01 20.60 0.39
N ALA A 35 -31.36 21.84 0.04
CA ALA A 35 -32.23 22.67 0.86
C ALA A 35 -33.03 23.63 -0.05
N ASN A 36 -34.31 23.41 -0.01
CA ASN A 36 -35.42 24.09 -0.66
C ASN A 36 -35.59 25.52 -0.16
N SER A 37 -35.77 26.52 -1.03
CA SER A 37 -36.90 27.48 -0.94
C SER A 37 -36.90 28.51 -2.08
N LYS A 38 -38.11 28.77 -2.47
CA LYS A 38 -38.77 29.55 -3.49
C LYS A 38 -38.31 31.01 -3.73
N THR A 39 -38.61 31.41 -4.97
CA THR A 39 -39.19 32.65 -5.50
C THR A 39 -38.30 33.68 -6.17
N GLY A 40 -38.70 34.05 -7.40
CA GLY A 40 -38.72 35.42 -7.84
C GLY A 40 -38.03 35.72 -9.18
N ALA A 41 -38.84 35.91 -10.19
CA ALA A 41 -38.61 36.31 -11.58
C ALA A 41 -37.77 37.62 -11.79
N THR A 42 -37.09 37.75 -12.89
CA THR A 42 -37.36 38.63 -14.08
C THR A 42 -36.08 38.98 -14.84
N SER A 43 -36.09 38.66 -16.08
CA SER A 43 -35.72 39.35 -17.35
C SER A 43 -34.63 40.45 -17.31
N SER A 44 -33.63 40.43 -18.19
CA SER A 44 -33.62 41.02 -19.52
C SER A 44 -32.19 41.24 -20.04
N THR A 45 -31.93 40.79 -21.27
CA THR A 45 -31.35 41.44 -22.47
C THR A 45 -29.96 42.09 -22.40
N ALA A 46 -29.03 41.56 -23.15
CA ALA A 46 -28.59 41.88 -24.48
C ALA A 46 -27.33 42.78 -24.64
N SER A 47 -26.50 42.37 -25.55
CA SER A 47 -25.61 43.12 -26.48
C SER A 47 -24.32 43.71 -25.89
N GLY A 48 -23.14 43.56 -26.41
CA GLY A 48 -22.61 43.27 -27.72
C GLY A 48 -21.27 43.96 -27.92
N VAL A 49 -20.39 43.36 -28.69
CA VAL A 49 -19.53 43.99 -29.73
C VAL A 49 -18.14 44.52 -29.36
N THR A 50 -17.11 43.83 -29.90
CA THR A 50 -15.95 44.15 -30.75
C THR A 50 -14.66 44.78 -30.22
N ALA A 51 -13.59 44.08 -30.64
CA ALA A 51 -12.36 44.49 -31.31
C ALA A 51 -11.23 45.28 -30.59
N GLY A 52 -10.07 44.63 -30.61
CA GLY A 52 -8.68 45.02 -30.41
C GLY A 52 -8.15 46.27 -31.15
N PRO A 53 -6.84 46.39 -31.45
CA PRO A 53 -5.62 45.95 -30.79
C PRO A 53 -4.63 47.11 -30.49
N GLY A 54 -3.47 46.89 -29.85
CA GLY A 54 -2.38 47.84 -29.94
C GLY A 54 -1.37 47.92 -28.81
N ALA A 55 -0.21 47.40 -29.06
CA ALA A 55 1.17 47.85 -28.84
C ALA A 55 1.66 48.59 -27.57
N ALA A 56 2.72 47.98 -27.03
CA ALA A 56 4.01 48.52 -26.55
C ALA A 56 4.06 49.64 -25.48
N GLY A 57 4.91 49.36 -24.46
CA GLY A 57 5.48 50.43 -23.61
C GLY A 57 6.12 49.93 -22.33
N SER A 58 7.43 50.02 -22.30
CA SER A 58 8.38 49.82 -21.21
C SER A 58 8.10 50.61 -19.93
N GLY A 59 8.55 50.10 -18.77
CA GLY A 59 8.76 50.96 -17.61
C GLY A 59 8.73 50.17 -16.30
N GLY A 60 9.89 49.95 -15.69
CA GLY A 60 10.01 49.32 -14.38
C GLY A 60 9.50 50.15 -13.23
N THR A 61 9.10 49.49 -12.20
CA THR A 61 9.31 49.97 -10.82
C THR A 61 9.06 48.81 -9.82
N LYS A 62 9.88 48.80 -8.79
CA LYS A 62 9.89 47.87 -7.67
C LYS A 62 8.55 47.82 -6.95
N ALA A 63 8.04 46.61 -6.70
CA ALA A 63 7.06 46.38 -5.67
C ALA A 63 7.62 45.32 -4.73
N SER A 64 7.86 45.73 -3.48
CA SER A 64 8.15 44.97 -2.32
C SER A 64 6.95 44.05 -2.05
N GLY A 65 7.07 42.79 -2.42
CA GLY A 65 6.11 41.75 -2.07
C GLY A 65 6.58 40.98 -0.86
N SER A 66 5.82 41.10 0.22
CA SER A 66 5.89 40.30 1.43
C SER A 66 6.10 38.82 1.08
N ALA A 67 7.26 38.27 1.45
CA ALA A 67 7.55 36.85 1.32
C ALA A 67 6.67 36.08 2.31
N SER A 68 5.61 35.49 1.78
CA SER A 68 4.88 34.41 2.46
C SER A 68 5.84 33.23 2.60
N THR A 69 6.33 33.00 3.81
CA THR A 69 7.19 31.87 4.17
C THR A 69 6.37 30.57 4.29
N ASN A 70 5.75 30.16 3.20
CA ASN A 70 5.41 28.76 2.99
C ASN A 70 6.50 28.16 2.11
N SER A 71 7.66 27.92 2.69
CA SER A 71 8.70 27.09 2.08
C SER A 71 8.19 25.65 2.04
N ARG A 72 7.30 25.36 1.11
CA ARG A 72 7.02 23.97 0.74
C ARG A 72 8.32 23.39 0.22
N PHE A 73 8.81 22.34 0.90
CA PHE A 73 9.90 21.53 0.40
C PHE A 73 9.59 21.13 -1.06
N ASP A 74 10.42 21.60 -2.02
CA ASP A 74 10.25 21.28 -3.44
C ASP A 74 10.88 19.90 -3.71
N PRO A 75 10.07 18.85 -3.97
CA PRO A 75 10.57 17.51 -4.23
C PRO A 75 11.26 17.35 -5.59
N ALA A 76 11.16 18.34 -6.48
CA ALA A 76 11.72 18.28 -7.84
C ALA A 76 13.22 18.54 -7.88
N THR A 77 13.81 19.16 -6.86
CA THR A 77 15.25 19.39 -6.80
C THR A 77 15.96 18.20 -6.18
N ARG A 78 16.42 17.29 -7.03
CA ARG A 78 17.30 16.19 -6.63
C ARG A 78 18.62 16.73 -6.11
N PRO A 79 19.07 16.38 -4.88
CA PRO A 79 20.39 16.81 -4.42
C PRO A 79 21.48 16.23 -5.34
N GLN A 80 22.23 17.10 -5.99
CA GLN A 80 23.31 16.69 -6.90
C GLN A 80 24.59 16.32 -6.15
N THR A 81 24.72 16.73 -4.88
CA THR A 81 25.88 16.49 -4.03
C THR A 81 25.45 16.04 -2.63
N GLU A 82 26.34 15.34 -1.95
CA GLU A 82 26.12 14.93 -0.55
C GLU A 82 25.84 16.15 0.38
N SER A 83 26.52 17.27 0.14
CA SER A 83 26.27 18.50 0.88
C SER A 83 24.86 19.05 0.68
N ALA A 84 24.38 19.09 -0.56
CA ALA A 84 23.02 19.53 -0.87
C ALA A 84 21.96 18.58 -0.29
N ARG A 85 22.22 17.28 -0.33
CA ARG A 85 21.37 16.25 0.30
C ARG A 85 21.26 16.50 1.80
N ARG A 86 22.39 16.67 2.51
CA ARG A 86 22.41 16.93 3.94
C ARG A 86 21.67 18.22 4.31
N ALA A 87 21.89 19.31 3.57
CA ALA A 87 21.17 20.55 3.79
C ALA A 87 19.65 20.39 3.64
N THR A 88 19.21 19.58 2.69
CA THR A 88 17.79 19.29 2.47
C THR A 88 17.21 18.43 3.59
N MET A 89 17.94 17.42 4.06
CA MET A 89 17.55 16.59 5.20
C MET A 89 17.48 17.39 6.51
N GLN A 90 18.41 18.35 6.72
CA GLN A 90 18.38 19.22 7.89
C GLN A 90 17.13 20.12 7.91
N ARG A 91 16.79 20.76 6.77
CA ARG A 91 15.54 21.55 6.69
C ARG A 91 14.31 20.70 6.99
N PHE A 92 14.22 19.52 6.38
CA PHE A 92 13.16 18.56 6.69
C PHE A 92 13.12 18.21 8.18
N GLY A 93 14.28 17.99 8.82
CA GLY A 93 14.38 17.67 10.25
C GLY A 93 13.87 18.77 11.16
N VAL A 94 14.21 20.04 10.86
CA VAL A 94 13.72 21.22 11.60
C VAL A 94 12.20 21.34 11.47
N GLU A 95 11.68 21.23 10.25
CA GLU A 95 10.23 21.27 9.99
C GLU A 95 9.50 20.12 10.69
N LEU A 96 10.04 18.90 10.60
CA LEU A 96 9.48 17.72 11.28
C LEU A 96 9.44 17.90 12.79
N ALA A 97 10.54 18.38 13.39
CA ALA A 97 10.62 18.59 14.83
C ALA A 97 9.55 19.59 15.30
N ALA A 98 9.39 20.69 14.57
CA ALA A 98 8.37 21.70 14.87
C ALA A 98 6.94 21.15 14.72
N GLN A 99 6.64 20.46 13.60
CA GLN A 99 5.30 19.93 13.31
C GLN A 99 4.86 18.86 14.30
N ARG A 100 5.78 17.96 14.71
CA ARG A 100 5.46 16.81 15.58
C ARG A 100 5.86 17.04 17.05
N LYS A 101 6.34 18.24 17.39
CA LYS A 101 6.79 18.60 18.75
C LYS A 101 7.88 17.65 19.28
N LEU A 102 8.83 17.30 18.41
CA LEU A 102 9.96 16.44 18.73
C LEU A 102 11.20 17.28 19.11
N SER A 103 12.16 16.65 19.78
CA SER A 103 13.45 17.28 20.06
C SER A 103 14.27 17.47 18.78
N GLU A 104 14.37 18.71 18.27
CA GLU A 104 15.11 19.04 17.07
C GLU A 104 16.55 18.50 17.07
N PRO A 105 17.37 18.67 18.12
CA PRO A 105 18.73 18.13 18.14
C PRO A 105 18.77 16.60 17.98
N LYS A 106 17.79 15.87 18.54
CA LYS A 106 17.71 14.40 18.41
C LYS A 106 17.27 14.00 17.00
N VAL A 107 16.33 14.73 16.40
CA VAL A 107 15.89 14.51 15.00
C VAL A 107 17.07 14.72 14.05
N LEU A 108 17.77 15.85 14.17
CA LEU A 108 18.90 16.18 13.30
C LEU A 108 20.04 15.18 13.45
N LYS A 109 20.36 14.78 14.70
CA LYS A 109 21.37 13.75 14.96
C LYS A 109 21.05 12.44 14.26
N LEU A 110 19.80 11.97 14.32
CA LEU A 110 19.39 10.72 13.65
C LEU A 110 19.46 10.84 12.12
N LEU A 111 19.07 11.99 11.57
CA LEU A 111 19.17 12.25 10.14
C LEU A 111 20.62 12.31 9.65
N ASP A 112 21.54 12.87 10.43
CA ASP A 112 22.97 12.90 10.10
C ASP A 112 23.60 11.50 10.03
N GLU A 113 23.05 10.53 10.75
CA GLU A 113 23.47 9.13 10.73
C GLU A 113 22.94 8.36 9.51
N ALA A 114 21.98 8.92 8.75
CA ALA A 114 21.38 8.29 7.59
C ALA A 114 22.30 8.33 6.36
N LEU A 115 22.64 7.17 5.82
CA LEU A 115 23.53 7.04 4.68
C LEU A 115 22.75 6.83 3.37
N TYR A 116 23.29 7.37 2.27
CA TYR A 116 22.80 7.03 0.94
C TYR A 116 23.11 5.59 0.59
N ASN A 117 22.11 4.85 0.12
CA ASN A 117 22.28 3.45 -0.28
C ASN A 117 22.07 3.30 -1.80
N PRO A 118 23.17 3.16 -2.59
CA PRO A 118 23.06 3.07 -4.05
C PRO A 118 22.37 1.80 -4.53
N THR A 119 22.38 0.73 -3.73
CA THR A 119 21.65 -0.50 -4.06
C THR A 119 20.15 -0.29 -3.98
N VAL A 120 19.67 0.43 -2.94
CA VAL A 120 18.26 0.81 -2.80
C VAL A 120 17.81 1.67 -3.98
N ALA A 121 18.58 2.71 -4.34
CA ALA A 121 18.26 3.56 -5.47
C ALA A 121 18.19 2.77 -6.79
N ARG A 122 19.13 1.87 -7.03
CA ARG A 122 19.16 1.03 -8.23
C ARG A 122 17.99 0.06 -8.34
N ILE A 123 17.56 -0.56 -7.21
CA ILE A 123 16.42 -1.49 -7.21
C ILE A 123 15.12 -0.78 -7.62
N VAL A 124 14.97 0.49 -7.24
CA VAL A 124 13.75 1.28 -7.47
C VAL A 124 13.82 2.10 -8.76
N ALA A 125 14.99 2.17 -9.40
CA ALA A 125 15.15 2.92 -10.63
C ALA A 125 14.17 2.45 -11.72
N PRO A 126 13.59 3.38 -12.50
CA PRO A 126 12.69 3.02 -13.59
C PRO A 126 13.42 2.18 -14.63
N VAL A 127 12.67 1.29 -15.28
CA VAL A 127 13.17 0.53 -16.43
C VAL A 127 13.54 1.53 -17.54
N ALA A 128 14.63 1.26 -18.26
CA ALA A 128 15.09 2.14 -19.33
C ALA A 128 13.97 2.45 -20.33
N ALA A 129 13.90 3.71 -20.79
CA ALA A 129 12.89 4.14 -21.75
C ALA A 129 12.94 3.26 -23.01
N GLY A 130 11.76 2.86 -23.51
CA GLY A 130 11.64 2.03 -24.72
C GLY A 130 11.63 0.52 -24.48
N GLN A 131 11.83 0.05 -23.25
CA GLN A 131 11.64 -1.37 -22.94
C GLN A 131 10.14 -1.68 -22.73
N PRO A 132 9.57 -2.66 -23.46
CA PRO A 132 8.16 -3.03 -23.27
C PRO A 132 7.97 -3.59 -21.86
N ARG A 133 6.85 -3.22 -21.25
CA ARG A 133 6.44 -3.79 -19.98
C ARG A 133 6.19 -5.30 -20.15
N ALA A 134 6.70 -6.09 -19.23
CA ALA A 134 6.36 -7.52 -19.21
C ALA A 134 4.83 -7.71 -19.06
N PRO A 135 4.22 -8.62 -19.84
CA PRO A 135 2.80 -8.92 -19.71
C PRO A 135 2.44 -9.36 -18.29
N ARG A 136 1.30 -8.93 -17.79
CA ARG A 136 0.77 -9.45 -16.52
C ARG A 136 0.32 -10.89 -16.74
N SER A 137 0.73 -11.79 -15.86
CA SER A 137 0.34 -13.19 -15.85
C SER A 137 -0.09 -13.60 -14.46
N TRP A 138 -1.38 -13.80 -14.28
CA TRP A 138 -1.93 -14.28 -13.02
C TRP A 138 -1.40 -15.67 -12.67
N ALA A 139 -1.36 -16.58 -13.63
CA ALA A 139 -0.85 -17.93 -13.41
C ALA A 139 0.60 -17.93 -12.90
N THR A 140 1.47 -17.11 -13.53
CA THR A 140 2.87 -16.96 -13.09
C THR A 140 2.96 -16.34 -11.70
N TYR A 141 2.19 -15.29 -11.40
CA TYR A 141 2.19 -14.65 -10.10
C TYR A 141 1.71 -15.59 -9.00
N ARG A 142 0.55 -16.23 -9.24
CA ARG A 142 -0.04 -17.21 -8.34
C ARG A 142 0.92 -18.38 -8.06
N GLY A 143 1.53 -18.94 -9.09
CA GLY A 143 2.46 -20.06 -8.97
C GLY A 143 3.72 -19.77 -8.15
N ARG A 144 4.11 -18.50 -8.00
CA ARG A 144 5.23 -18.08 -7.12
C ARG A 144 4.82 -17.99 -5.65
N VAL A 145 3.54 -17.86 -5.37
CA VAL A 145 3.02 -17.68 -4.02
C VAL A 145 2.36 -18.95 -3.52
N VAL A 146 1.46 -19.53 -4.31
CA VAL A 146 0.71 -20.74 -3.95
C VAL A 146 1.46 -21.94 -4.53
N GLU A 147 2.56 -22.31 -3.87
CA GLU A 147 3.44 -23.40 -4.28
C GLU A 147 3.63 -24.42 -3.14
N PRO A 148 3.93 -25.68 -3.44
CA PRO A 148 3.90 -26.77 -2.45
C PRO A 148 4.78 -26.54 -1.22
N ILE A 149 5.98 -25.94 -1.40
CA ILE A 149 6.91 -25.69 -0.29
C ILE A 149 6.34 -24.65 0.67
N ARG A 150 5.75 -23.56 0.14
CA ARG A 150 5.14 -22.52 0.99
C ARG A 150 3.89 -23.05 1.69
N ILE A 151 3.08 -23.87 1.02
CA ILE A 151 1.92 -24.52 1.65
C ILE A 151 2.38 -25.40 2.80
N ALA A 152 3.33 -26.30 2.58
CA ALA A 152 3.86 -27.18 3.64
C ALA A 152 4.46 -26.39 4.82
N GLN A 153 5.21 -25.31 4.52
CA GLN A 153 5.75 -24.43 5.56
C GLN A 153 4.63 -23.68 6.32
N GLY A 154 3.56 -23.32 5.64
CA GLY A 154 2.41 -22.65 6.24
C GLY A 154 1.63 -23.58 7.17
N GLN A 155 1.44 -24.82 6.80
CA GLN A 155 0.82 -25.83 7.64
C GLN A 155 1.65 -26.07 8.92
N ALA A 156 2.98 -26.22 8.77
CA ALA A 156 3.89 -26.33 9.92
C ALA A 156 3.86 -25.06 10.80
N PHE A 157 3.79 -23.88 10.19
CA PHE A 157 3.63 -22.61 10.90
C PHE A 157 2.32 -22.55 11.68
N MET A 158 1.20 -22.94 11.08
CA MET A 158 -0.11 -22.95 11.74
C MET A 158 -0.14 -23.93 12.92
N GLN A 159 0.50 -25.09 12.79
CA GLN A 159 0.64 -26.04 13.90
C GLN A 159 1.52 -25.47 15.01
N GLN A 160 2.67 -24.90 14.67
CA GLN A 160 3.62 -24.33 15.64
C GLN A 160 3.03 -23.17 16.45
N TYR A 161 2.24 -22.31 15.81
CA TYR A 161 1.66 -21.10 16.40
C TYR A 161 0.14 -21.18 16.57
N ALA A 162 -0.41 -22.39 16.73
CA ALA A 162 -1.85 -22.63 16.84
C ALA A 162 -2.49 -21.77 17.93
N THR A 163 -1.88 -21.73 19.12
CA THR A 163 -2.39 -20.97 20.27
C THR A 163 -2.45 -19.46 19.99
N GLU A 164 -1.42 -18.91 19.35
CA GLU A 164 -1.35 -17.48 19.00
C GLU A 164 -2.36 -17.13 17.92
N LEU A 165 -2.48 -17.98 16.90
CA LEU A 165 -3.44 -17.83 15.82
C LEU A 165 -4.89 -17.96 16.34
N ASP A 166 -5.18 -18.92 17.21
CA ASP A 166 -6.49 -19.07 17.87
C ASP A 166 -6.87 -17.81 18.64
N ARG A 167 -5.94 -17.31 19.46
CA ARG A 167 -6.15 -16.10 20.26
C ARG A 167 -6.40 -14.87 19.37
N ALA A 168 -5.61 -14.71 18.32
CA ALA A 168 -5.78 -13.61 17.37
C ALA A 168 -7.11 -13.73 16.60
N SER A 169 -7.45 -14.93 16.11
CA SER A 169 -8.70 -15.17 15.39
C SER A 169 -9.93 -14.93 16.29
N ALA A 170 -9.90 -15.41 17.53
CA ALA A 170 -10.97 -15.16 18.49
C ALA A 170 -11.16 -13.66 18.78
N ARG A 171 -10.05 -12.95 19.00
CA ARG A 171 -10.09 -11.52 19.33
C ARG A 171 -10.52 -10.65 18.15
N TYR A 172 -9.90 -10.83 16.99
CA TYR A 172 -10.03 -9.94 15.85
C TYR A 172 -11.04 -10.42 14.80
N GLY A 173 -11.46 -11.68 14.85
CA GLY A 173 -12.39 -12.26 13.87
C GLY A 173 -11.79 -12.50 12.49
N VAL A 174 -10.46 -12.52 12.40
CA VAL A 174 -9.73 -12.86 11.17
C VAL A 174 -9.38 -14.34 11.21
N PRO A 175 -9.70 -15.14 10.17
CA PRO A 175 -9.35 -16.55 10.14
C PRO A 175 -7.84 -16.80 10.24
N GLN A 176 -7.44 -17.85 10.94
CA GLN A 176 -6.03 -18.21 11.16
C GLN A 176 -5.24 -18.36 9.87
N ASN A 177 -5.84 -19.02 8.88
CA ASN A 177 -5.25 -19.25 7.56
C ASN A 177 -5.01 -17.94 6.78
N ILE A 178 -5.84 -16.91 6.94
CA ILE A 178 -5.62 -15.57 6.35
C ILE A 178 -4.40 -14.90 6.99
N ILE A 179 -4.29 -14.93 8.32
CA ILE A 179 -3.14 -14.36 9.04
C ILE A 179 -1.86 -15.09 8.62
N ALA A 180 -1.88 -16.42 8.62
CA ALA A 180 -0.75 -17.24 8.20
C ALA A 180 -0.36 -17.00 6.74
N ALA A 181 -1.32 -16.89 5.83
CA ALA A 181 -1.07 -16.62 4.41
C ALA A 181 -0.39 -15.26 4.21
N ILE A 182 -0.83 -14.19 4.87
CA ILE A 182 -0.17 -12.88 4.80
C ILE A 182 1.28 -13.00 5.27
N ILE A 183 1.55 -13.58 6.44
CA ILE A 183 2.90 -13.77 6.97
C ILE A 183 3.75 -14.64 6.02
N GLY A 184 3.13 -15.65 5.40
CA GLY A 184 3.77 -16.50 4.41
C GLY A 184 4.15 -15.76 3.12
N VAL A 185 3.30 -14.87 2.64
CA VAL A 185 3.57 -14.04 1.46
C VAL A 185 4.65 -13.01 1.76
N GLU A 186 4.58 -12.33 2.91
CA GLU A 186 5.48 -11.23 3.25
C GLU A 186 6.91 -11.71 3.55
N THR A 187 7.07 -12.73 4.36
CA THR A 187 8.40 -13.10 4.89
C THR A 187 8.71 -14.58 4.87
N LEU A 188 7.95 -15.42 4.15
CA LEU A 188 8.10 -16.87 4.23
C LEU A 188 8.06 -17.35 5.69
N TYR A 189 7.01 -16.92 6.40
CA TYR A 189 6.80 -17.25 7.81
C TYR A 189 7.92 -16.75 8.73
N GLY A 190 8.40 -15.51 8.49
CA GLY A 190 9.44 -14.85 9.28
C GLY A 190 10.88 -15.13 8.86
N LYS A 191 11.11 -15.96 7.84
CA LYS A 191 12.47 -16.36 7.40
C LYS A 191 13.19 -15.31 6.55
N SER A 192 12.47 -14.35 5.95
CA SER A 192 13.02 -13.36 5.01
C SER A 192 12.46 -11.97 5.28
N GLN A 193 13.05 -11.25 6.23
CA GLN A 193 12.57 -9.94 6.68
C GLN A 193 13.31 -8.76 6.03
N GLY A 194 14.33 -9.03 5.20
CA GLY A 194 15.22 -8.01 4.62
C GLY A 194 16.43 -7.71 5.51
N THR A 195 17.44 -7.10 4.89
CA THR A 195 18.75 -6.85 5.52
C THR A 195 19.21 -5.40 5.43
N PHE A 196 18.41 -4.53 4.81
CA PHE A 196 18.73 -3.11 4.66
C PHE A 196 18.46 -2.37 5.98
N ARG A 197 19.34 -1.43 6.35
CA ARG A 197 19.02 -0.50 7.44
C ARG A 197 17.88 0.40 7.00
N VAL A 198 16.76 0.38 7.74
CA VAL A 198 15.51 1.06 7.37
C VAL A 198 15.71 2.56 7.26
N LEU A 199 16.50 3.14 8.15
CA LEU A 199 16.87 4.57 8.15
C LEU A 199 17.50 4.96 6.80
N ASP A 200 18.47 4.19 6.32
CA ASP A 200 19.16 4.46 5.05
C ASP A 200 18.24 4.30 3.84
N SER A 201 17.41 3.24 3.85
CA SER A 201 16.46 2.98 2.79
C SER A 201 15.47 4.12 2.64
N LEU A 202 14.85 4.54 3.73
CA LEU A 202 13.85 5.61 3.72
C LEU A 202 14.46 6.97 3.42
N ALA A 203 15.66 7.29 3.93
CA ALA A 203 16.35 8.51 3.61
C ALA A 203 16.76 8.56 2.13
N THR A 204 17.27 7.45 1.59
CA THR A 204 17.61 7.35 0.16
C THR A 204 16.37 7.57 -0.71
N LEU A 205 15.27 6.86 -0.44
CA LEU A 205 14.05 6.97 -1.24
C LEU A 205 13.28 8.28 -1.00
N GLY A 206 13.45 8.91 0.15
CA GLY A 206 12.83 10.18 0.50
C GLY A 206 13.50 11.39 -0.13
N PHE A 207 14.82 11.35 -0.33
CA PHE A 207 15.61 12.51 -0.77
C PHE A 207 16.32 12.30 -2.12
N ASP A 208 16.53 11.06 -2.53
CA ASP A 208 17.23 10.70 -3.77
C ASP A 208 16.42 9.69 -4.58
N TYR A 209 15.08 9.85 -4.64
CA TYR A 209 14.22 8.96 -5.41
C TYR A 209 14.65 8.95 -6.88
N PRO A 210 14.92 7.79 -7.51
CA PRO A 210 15.59 7.74 -8.81
C PRO A 210 14.71 8.16 -9.99
N ASP A 211 13.41 8.31 -9.78
CA ASP A 211 12.46 8.78 -10.81
C ASP A 211 11.92 10.16 -10.45
N ALA A 212 12.45 11.19 -11.10
CA ALA A 212 12.03 12.57 -10.88
C ALA A 212 10.59 12.87 -11.33
N SER A 213 9.98 12.02 -12.17
CA SER A 213 8.57 12.13 -12.56
C SER A 213 7.60 11.70 -11.46
N ARG A 214 8.11 11.11 -10.37
CA ARG A 214 7.33 10.56 -9.24
C ARG A 214 7.64 11.27 -7.91
N PRO A 215 7.43 12.58 -7.81
CA PRO A 215 7.65 13.32 -6.54
C PRO A 215 6.73 12.83 -5.42
N ASP A 216 5.55 12.31 -5.75
CA ASP A 216 4.61 11.66 -4.83
C ASP A 216 5.25 10.49 -4.07
N ARG A 217 6.15 9.75 -4.72
CA ARG A 217 6.85 8.63 -4.11
C ARG A 217 7.90 9.10 -3.10
N ALA A 218 8.71 10.09 -3.47
CA ALA A 218 9.67 10.66 -2.55
C ALA A 218 8.98 11.23 -1.30
N GLU A 219 7.85 11.94 -1.48
CA GLU A 219 7.05 12.47 -0.37
C GLU A 219 6.52 11.36 0.54
N MET A 220 5.98 10.29 -0.04
CA MET A 220 5.54 9.13 0.73
C MET A 220 6.67 8.55 1.59
N PHE A 221 7.88 8.39 1.03
CA PHE A 221 9.03 7.86 1.79
C PHE A 221 9.52 8.82 2.87
N ARG A 222 9.47 10.15 2.65
CA ARG A 222 9.72 11.15 3.70
C ARG A 222 8.72 11.02 4.84
N GLY A 223 7.43 10.80 4.54
CA GLY A 223 6.41 10.52 5.54
C GLY A 223 6.73 9.28 6.39
N GLN A 224 7.20 8.19 5.75
CA GLN A 224 7.63 6.98 6.46
C GLN A 224 8.90 7.21 7.30
N LEU A 225 9.85 8.01 6.82
CA LEU A 225 11.03 8.41 7.58
C LEU A 225 10.65 9.24 8.81
N ALA A 226 9.70 10.17 8.67
CA ALA A 226 9.17 10.94 9.78
C ALA A 226 8.53 10.04 10.85
N ASP A 227 7.78 9.01 10.44
CA ASP A 227 7.20 8.04 11.37
C ASP A 227 8.29 7.16 12.04
N LEU A 228 9.35 6.79 11.31
CA LEU A 228 10.50 6.06 11.88
C LEU A 228 11.21 6.87 12.95
N ILE A 229 11.48 8.16 12.68
CA ILE A 229 12.14 9.08 13.63
C ILE A 229 11.29 9.20 14.90
N GLU A 230 9.98 9.38 14.78
CA GLU A 230 9.09 9.46 15.93
C GLU A 230 9.06 8.15 16.74
N LEU A 231 9.05 7.00 16.08
CA LEU A 231 9.13 5.70 16.73
C LEU A 231 10.46 5.51 17.51
N ASP A 232 11.58 5.96 16.95
CA ASP A 232 12.89 5.93 17.62
C ASP A 232 12.90 6.84 18.85
N LEU A 233 12.46 8.09 18.70
CA LEU A 233 12.47 9.07 19.78
C LEU A 233 11.49 8.72 20.92
N THR A 234 10.48 7.93 20.65
CA THR A 234 9.54 7.39 21.65
C THR A 234 9.97 6.04 22.22
N GLY A 235 11.12 5.51 21.81
CA GLY A 235 11.67 4.24 22.31
C GLY A 235 10.95 2.98 21.80
N ARG A 236 10.12 3.10 20.77
CA ARG A 236 9.39 1.97 20.20
C ARG A 236 10.22 1.11 19.24
N VAL A 237 11.24 1.70 18.62
CA VAL A 237 12.23 1.01 17.78
C VAL A 237 13.59 1.68 17.94
N ASP A 238 14.67 1.00 17.58
CA ASP A 238 16.00 1.60 17.40
C ASP A 238 16.25 1.74 15.89
N ALA A 239 16.07 2.95 15.35
CA ALA A 239 16.24 3.23 13.93
C ALA A 239 17.68 3.02 13.42
N ARG A 240 18.68 3.03 14.32
CA ARG A 240 20.09 2.84 13.99
C ARG A 240 20.40 1.41 13.59
N THR A 241 19.74 0.46 14.25
CA THR A 241 19.97 -0.98 14.06
C THR A 241 18.84 -1.68 13.33
N LEU A 242 17.67 -1.03 13.20
CA LEU A 242 16.48 -1.62 12.60
C LEU A 242 16.73 -2.02 11.15
N LYS A 243 16.56 -3.31 10.85
CA LYS A 243 16.67 -3.86 9.50
C LYS A 243 15.29 -4.18 8.93
N GLY A 244 15.21 -4.14 7.60
CA GLY A 244 13.99 -4.42 6.87
C GLY A 244 14.22 -4.57 5.37
N SER A 245 13.18 -4.41 4.58
CA SER A 245 13.24 -4.44 3.12
C SER A 245 13.97 -3.20 2.57
N PHE A 246 14.35 -3.27 1.29
CA PHE A 246 14.93 -2.11 0.58
C PHE A 246 13.98 -0.89 0.54
N ALA A 247 12.67 -1.11 0.70
CA ALA A 247 11.66 -0.06 0.75
C ALA A 247 11.34 0.41 2.18
N GLY A 248 12.00 -0.14 3.21
CA GLY A 248 11.82 0.25 4.60
C GLY A 248 10.68 -0.46 5.33
N ALA A 249 10.16 -1.57 4.81
CA ALA A 249 9.22 -2.42 5.52
C ALA A 249 9.94 -3.29 6.56
N VAL A 250 9.32 -3.49 7.72
CA VAL A 250 9.95 -3.99 8.94
C VAL A 250 9.32 -5.29 9.43
N GLY A 251 10.17 -6.22 9.80
CA GLY A 251 9.82 -7.39 10.60
C GLY A 251 9.00 -8.43 9.85
N ILE A 252 8.44 -9.38 10.61
CA ILE A 252 7.66 -10.51 10.11
C ILE A 252 6.47 -10.06 9.26
N PRO A 253 5.68 -9.03 9.66
CA PRO A 253 4.53 -8.56 8.90
C PRO A 253 4.88 -7.56 7.79
N GLN A 254 6.15 -7.20 7.60
CA GLN A 254 6.60 -6.18 6.63
C GLN A 254 5.83 -4.85 6.75
N PHE A 255 5.64 -4.38 7.97
CA PHE A 255 4.99 -3.09 8.20
C PHE A 255 5.92 -1.91 7.89
N MET A 256 5.39 -0.93 7.15
CA MET A 256 6.02 0.38 7.06
C MET A 256 5.98 1.10 8.41
N PRO A 257 6.91 2.03 8.73
CA PRO A 257 6.91 2.75 10.01
C PRO A 257 5.55 3.36 10.37
N GLY A 258 4.85 3.94 9.42
CA GLY A 258 3.50 4.46 9.65
C GLY A 258 2.49 3.37 10.02
N SER A 259 2.65 2.15 9.52
CA SER A 259 1.81 1.01 9.91
C SER A 259 2.20 0.48 11.30
N ILE A 260 3.49 0.45 11.64
CA ILE A 260 3.94 0.13 13.02
C ILE A 260 3.30 1.08 14.02
N LYS A 261 3.35 2.38 13.74
CA LYS A 261 2.81 3.42 14.62
C LYS A 261 1.31 3.25 14.88
N ARG A 262 0.53 2.92 13.84
CA ARG A 262 -0.93 2.87 13.90
C ARG A 262 -1.51 1.52 14.26
N PHE A 263 -0.88 0.43 13.81
CA PHE A 263 -1.51 -0.89 13.80
C PHE A 263 -0.74 -1.97 14.55
N ALA A 264 0.55 -1.73 14.88
CA ALA A 264 1.30 -2.70 15.68
C ALA A 264 0.74 -2.76 17.10
N VAL A 265 0.50 -3.98 17.58
CA VAL A 265 -0.04 -4.27 18.91
C VAL A 265 0.76 -5.36 19.58
N SER A 266 0.85 -5.28 20.92
CA SER A 266 1.37 -6.39 21.71
C SER A 266 0.30 -7.46 21.89
N ALA A 267 0.64 -8.70 21.62
CA ALA A 267 -0.25 -9.84 21.85
C ALA A 267 -0.55 -10.07 23.35
N ARG A 268 0.33 -9.61 24.23
CA ARG A 268 0.26 -9.80 25.68
C ARG A 268 0.00 -8.53 26.47
N GLY A 269 -0.25 -7.39 25.80
CA GLY A 269 -0.46 -6.10 26.45
C GLY A 269 0.82 -5.46 27.01
N ALA A 270 2.02 -5.93 26.60
CA ALA A 270 3.29 -5.33 26.97
C ALA A 270 3.47 -3.94 26.34
N GLN A 271 4.30 -3.09 26.96
CA GLN A 271 4.62 -1.76 26.39
C GLN A 271 5.49 -1.88 25.14
N GLU A 272 6.37 -2.87 25.08
CA GLU A 272 7.24 -3.12 23.94
C GLU A 272 6.58 -4.06 22.94
N ILE A 273 6.61 -3.66 21.67
CA ILE A 273 6.11 -4.44 20.54
C ILE A 273 7.30 -4.80 19.65
N ASN A 274 7.52 -6.10 19.44
CA ASN A 274 8.63 -6.56 18.61
C ASN A 274 8.13 -7.35 17.41
N LEU A 275 8.06 -6.70 16.26
CA LEU A 275 7.60 -7.32 15.01
C LEU A 275 8.70 -8.15 14.31
N SER A 276 9.95 -8.06 14.75
CA SER A 276 11.06 -8.76 14.10
C SER A 276 11.33 -10.16 14.69
N THR A 277 11.14 -10.33 16.00
CA THR A 277 11.47 -11.57 16.70
C THR A 277 10.31 -12.16 17.50
N ASN A 278 9.25 -11.39 17.76
CA ASN A 278 8.08 -11.86 18.49
C ASN A 278 6.94 -12.21 17.52
N MET A 279 6.78 -13.50 17.23
CA MET A 279 5.73 -13.98 16.32
C MET A 279 4.32 -13.70 16.85
N SER A 280 4.10 -13.73 18.16
CA SER A 280 2.78 -13.42 18.74
C SER A 280 2.36 -11.98 18.45
N ASP A 281 3.29 -11.02 18.56
CA ASP A 281 3.04 -9.62 18.25
C ASP A 281 2.80 -9.42 16.73
N ALA A 282 3.55 -10.13 15.90
CA ALA A 282 3.37 -10.10 14.45
C ALA A 282 1.99 -10.64 14.03
N ILE A 283 1.57 -11.79 14.55
CA ILE A 283 0.24 -12.40 14.31
C ILE A 283 -0.87 -11.45 14.76
N ALA A 284 -0.78 -10.91 15.97
CA ALA A 284 -1.78 -9.97 16.49
C ALA A 284 -1.83 -8.69 15.67
N SER A 285 -0.68 -8.16 15.24
CA SER A 285 -0.60 -6.92 14.45
C SER A 285 -1.16 -7.08 13.04
N VAL A 286 -0.93 -8.23 12.38
CA VAL A 286 -1.56 -8.54 11.08
C VAL A 286 -3.09 -8.57 11.22
N ALA A 287 -3.60 -9.25 12.24
CA ALA A 287 -5.04 -9.31 12.47
C ALA A 287 -5.62 -7.94 12.81
N ASN A 288 -4.95 -7.15 13.65
CA ASN A 288 -5.35 -5.79 13.98
C ASN A 288 -5.37 -4.88 12.75
N PHE A 289 -4.33 -4.96 11.89
CA PHE A 289 -4.29 -4.21 10.64
C PHE A 289 -5.53 -4.45 9.78
N LEU A 290 -5.94 -5.70 9.61
CA LEU A 290 -7.12 -6.04 8.81
C LEU A 290 -8.40 -5.47 9.42
N VAL A 291 -8.57 -5.56 10.75
CA VAL A 291 -9.76 -5.01 11.44
C VAL A 291 -9.84 -3.49 11.30
N GLU A 292 -8.73 -2.78 11.54
CA GLU A 292 -8.64 -1.34 11.39
C GLU A 292 -8.90 -0.86 9.95
N HIS A 293 -8.77 -1.76 8.97
CA HIS A 293 -9.08 -1.52 7.56
C HIS A 293 -10.43 -2.09 7.11
N GLY A 294 -11.30 -2.48 8.04
CA GLY A 294 -12.68 -2.85 7.76
C GLY A 294 -12.92 -4.33 7.51
N TRP A 295 -12.08 -5.22 8.05
CA TRP A 295 -12.36 -6.65 8.05
C TRP A 295 -13.68 -6.97 8.76
N GLN A 296 -14.53 -7.72 8.12
CA GLN A 296 -15.82 -8.15 8.64
C GLN A 296 -15.75 -9.62 9.08
N ARG A 297 -15.99 -9.87 10.37
CA ARG A 297 -16.02 -11.23 10.94
C ARG A 297 -17.07 -12.08 10.24
N GLY A 298 -16.70 -13.29 9.84
CA GLY A 298 -17.60 -14.25 9.21
C GLY A 298 -17.91 -14.00 7.73
N LEU A 299 -17.43 -12.90 7.16
CA LEU A 299 -17.55 -12.65 5.73
C LEU A 299 -16.37 -13.33 4.99
N PRO A 300 -16.58 -14.17 3.96
CA PRO A 300 -15.49 -14.72 3.18
C PRO A 300 -14.81 -13.63 2.32
N ALA A 301 -13.58 -13.84 1.87
CA ALA A 301 -12.94 -12.91 0.93
C ALA A 301 -13.59 -12.97 -0.47
N TYR A 302 -13.97 -14.15 -0.91
CA TYR A 302 -14.74 -14.34 -2.15
C TYR A 302 -16.15 -14.82 -1.88
N ALA A 303 -17.11 -14.26 -2.60
CA ALA A 303 -18.45 -14.83 -2.68
C ALA A 303 -18.45 -16.03 -3.65
N PRO A 304 -19.12 -17.15 -3.32
CA PRO A 304 -19.19 -18.34 -4.16
C PRO A 304 -20.16 -18.14 -5.33
N VAL A 305 -19.73 -17.35 -6.31
CA VAL A 305 -20.51 -16.92 -7.47
C VAL A 305 -19.80 -17.31 -8.75
N ARG A 306 -20.53 -17.79 -9.74
CA ARG A 306 -20.10 -17.97 -11.11
C ARG A 306 -20.50 -16.76 -11.93
N LEU A 307 -19.53 -16.08 -12.49
CA LEU A 307 -19.72 -14.92 -13.33
C LEU A 307 -19.74 -15.32 -14.81
N PRO A 308 -20.61 -14.73 -15.67
CA PRO A 308 -20.49 -14.84 -17.11
C PRO A 308 -19.29 -14.04 -17.62
N ALA A 309 -18.79 -14.34 -18.81
CA ALA A 309 -17.67 -13.61 -19.42
C ALA A 309 -17.96 -12.10 -19.55
N SER A 310 -19.22 -11.72 -19.80
CA SER A 310 -19.67 -10.33 -19.91
C SER A 310 -19.60 -9.53 -18.61
N ALA A 311 -19.29 -10.18 -17.48
CA ALA A 311 -19.09 -9.51 -16.18
C ALA A 311 -17.76 -8.74 -16.10
N ASP A 312 -16.89 -8.84 -17.09
CA ASP A 312 -15.71 -7.99 -17.25
C ASP A 312 -16.05 -6.50 -17.22
N LYS A 313 -17.23 -6.13 -17.72
CA LYS A 313 -17.77 -4.75 -17.70
C LYS A 313 -18.09 -4.23 -16.30
N LEU A 314 -18.16 -5.09 -15.30
CA LEU A 314 -18.40 -4.75 -13.90
C LEU A 314 -17.10 -4.52 -13.13
N VAL A 315 -15.94 -4.72 -13.75
CA VAL A 315 -14.64 -4.45 -13.14
C VAL A 315 -14.39 -2.94 -13.20
N ASP A 316 -14.40 -2.30 -12.02
CA ASP A 316 -14.14 -0.86 -11.90
C ASP A 316 -12.67 -0.53 -11.59
N GLY A 317 -11.85 -1.53 -11.30
CA GLY A 317 -10.45 -1.36 -10.92
C GLY A 317 -10.24 -0.72 -9.53
N GLY A 318 -11.32 -0.47 -8.78
CA GLY A 318 -11.32 0.15 -7.47
C GLY A 318 -10.83 -0.78 -6.36
N LEU A 319 -10.57 -0.19 -5.19
CA LEU A 319 -10.17 -0.93 -3.99
C LEU A 319 -11.28 -0.99 -2.94
N LYS A 320 -12.53 -0.91 -3.38
CA LYS A 320 -13.74 -1.02 -2.56
C LYS A 320 -14.83 -1.75 -3.33
N PRO A 321 -15.70 -2.51 -2.66
CA PRO A 321 -16.86 -3.10 -3.31
C PRO A 321 -17.89 -2.01 -3.64
N THR A 322 -18.45 -2.06 -4.85
CA THR A 322 -19.38 -1.05 -5.38
C THR A 322 -20.69 -1.64 -5.87
N LEU A 323 -20.85 -2.96 -5.83
CA LEU A 323 -21.99 -3.72 -6.32
C LEU A 323 -22.72 -4.43 -5.18
N ASP A 324 -23.90 -4.95 -5.48
CA ASP A 324 -24.65 -5.87 -4.63
C ASP A 324 -25.04 -7.17 -5.37
N TRP A 325 -25.59 -8.12 -4.65
CA TRP A 325 -25.97 -9.41 -5.23
C TRP A 325 -27.08 -9.28 -6.31
N PRO A 326 -28.15 -8.50 -6.14
CA PRO A 326 -29.14 -8.25 -7.20
C PRO A 326 -28.54 -7.70 -8.49
N GLN A 327 -27.59 -6.78 -8.41
CA GLN A 327 -26.91 -6.22 -9.58
C GLN A 327 -26.08 -7.29 -10.31
N LEU A 328 -25.37 -8.15 -9.57
CA LEU A 328 -24.64 -9.27 -10.15
C LEU A 328 -25.57 -10.29 -10.81
N GLN A 329 -26.72 -10.61 -10.19
CA GLN A 329 -27.73 -11.50 -10.78
C GLN A 329 -28.31 -10.92 -12.08
N ALA A 330 -28.63 -9.62 -12.11
CA ALA A 330 -29.09 -8.93 -13.31
C ALA A 330 -28.05 -8.99 -14.46
N ALA A 331 -26.77 -9.01 -14.12
CA ALA A 331 -25.67 -9.21 -15.07
C ALA A 331 -25.44 -10.69 -15.46
N GLY A 332 -26.26 -11.62 -14.96
CA GLY A 332 -26.18 -13.04 -15.31
C GLY A 332 -25.34 -13.91 -14.35
N ALA A 333 -24.93 -13.37 -13.22
CA ALA A 333 -24.23 -14.15 -12.20
C ALA A 333 -25.14 -15.23 -11.59
N LYS A 334 -24.55 -16.37 -11.26
CA LYS A 334 -25.26 -17.52 -10.66
C LYS A 334 -24.48 -17.99 -9.42
N LEU A 335 -25.21 -18.57 -8.47
CA LEU A 335 -24.56 -19.22 -7.33
C LEU A 335 -23.66 -20.37 -7.82
N ALA A 336 -22.52 -20.52 -7.18
CA ALA A 336 -21.69 -21.71 -7.38
C ALA A 336 -22.43 -22.96 -6.87
N PRO A 337 -22.18 -24.16 -7.43
CA PRO A 337 -22.79 -25.38 -6.94
C PRO A 337 -22.55 -25.59 -5.45
N GLY A 338 -23.61 -25.91 -4.70
CA GLY A 338 -23.55 -26.10 -3.26
C GLY A 338 -23.53 -24.81 -2.42
N ALA A 339 -23.47 -23.64 -3.05
CA ALA A 339 -23.59 -22.37 -2.32
C ALA A 339 -25.01 -22.21 -1.76
N LYS A 340 -25.08 -21.76 -0.49
CA LYS A 340 -26.33 -21.52 0.23
C LYS A 340 -26.50 -20.04 0.49
N ASP A 341 -27.73 -19.63 0.91
CA ASP A 341 -27.95 -18.28 1.45
C ASP A 341 -26.96 -18.02 2.61
N ALA A 342 -26.27 -16.91 2.53
CA ALA A 342 -25.18 -16.58 3.45
C ALA A 342 -25.07 -15.04 3.61
N PRO A 343 -24.44 -14.55 4.67
CA PRO A 343 -24.30 -13.12 4.94
C PRO A 343 -23.71 -12.29 3.79
N TRP A 344 -22.86 -12.88 2.96
CA TRP A 344 -22.26 -12.19 1.82
C TRP A 344 -23.28 -11.72 0.77
N MET A 345 -24.47 -12.33 0.68
CA MET A 345 -25.53 -11.89 -0.23
C MET A 345 -26.13 -10.53 0.13
N ARG A 346 -25.92 -10.07 1.36
CA ARG A 346 -26.36 -8.76 1.85
C ARG A 346 -25.19 -7.78 1.98
N ALA A 347 -23.98 -8.24 1.69
CA ALA A 347 -22.77 -7.42 1.74
C ALA A 347 -22.55 -6.70 0.41
N ALA A 348 -21.78 -5.62 0.45
CA ALA A 348 -21.26 -5.01 -0.75
C ALA A 348 -20.26 -5.96 -1.42
N LEU A 349 -20.34 -6.06 -2.74
CA LEU A 349 -19.56 -6.94 -3.60
C LEU A 349 -18.80 -6.14 -4.66
N GLY A 350 -17.82 -6.76 -5.28
CA GLY A 350 -17.13 -6.22 -6.44
C GLY A 350 -16.70 -7.33 -7.38
N VAL A 351 -16.51 -7.02 -8.65
CA VAL A 351 -15.90 -7.92 -9.61
C VAL A 351 -14.45 -7.51 -9.80
N ILE A 352 -13.54 -8.46 -9.65
CA ILE A 352 -12.12 -8.26 -9.89
C ILE A 352 -11.64 -9.06 -11.07
N ASP A 353 -10.62 -8.55 -11.77
CA ASP A 353 -9.96 -9.18 -12.90
C ASP A 353 -8.56 -9.70 -12.53
N LEU A 354 -8.25 -10.87 -13.01
CA LEU A 354 -6.94 -11.51 -12.88
C LEU A 354 -6.46 -11.89 -14.30
N PRO A 355 -5.86 -10.93 -15.03
CA PRO A 355 -5.52 -11.11 -16.43
C PRO A 355 -4.31 -12.03 -16.65
N GLU A 356 -4.40 -12.79 -17.75
CA GLU A 356 -3.33 -13.52 -18.40
C GLU A 356 -3.05 -12.87 -19.76
N GLU A 357 -2.34 -11.72 -19.74
CA GLU A 357 -2.18 -10.84 -20.91
C GLU A 357 -1.50 -11.54 -22.11
N SER A 358 -0.62 -12.52 -21.84
CA SER A 358 0.11 -13.24 -22.90
C SER A 358 -0.78 -14.07 -23.81
N VAL A 359 -1.94 -14.53 -23.30
CA VAL A 359 -2.92 -15.35 -24.05
C VAL A 359 -4.28 -14.67 -24.17
N GLY A 360 -4.41 -13.43 -23.70
CA GLY A 360 -5.63 -12.64 -23.82
C GLY A 360 -6.83 -13.15 -23.02
N THR A 361 -6.59 -13.89 -21.94
CA THR A 361 -7.66 -14.40 -21.07
C THR A 361 -7.69 -13.66 -19.73
N VAL A 362 -8.86 -13.68 -19.08
CA VAL A 362 -9.06 -13.03 -17.78
C VAL A 362 -9.89 -13.96 -16.89
N GLU A 363 -9.42 -14.24 -15.70
CA GLU A 363 -10.20 -14.86 -14.66
C GLU A 363 -10.95 -13.78 -13.88
N LEU A 364 -12.28 -13.91 -13.74
CA LEU A 364 -13.12 -13.00 -12.97
C LEU A 364 -13.53 -13.64 -11.65
N ARG A 365 -13.47 -12.89 -10.56
CA ARG A 365 -13.94 -13.35 -9.24
C ARG A 365 -14.86 -12.31 -8.60
N THR A 366 -15.81 -12.78 -7.80
CA THR A 366 -16.66 -11.92 -6.97
C THR A 366 -16.00 -11.73 -5.61
N ALA A 367 -15.56 -10.52 -5.34
CA ALA A 367 -14.89 -10.12 -4.12
C ALA A 367 -15.85 -9.47 -3.13
N THR A 368 -15.64 -9.70 -1.84
CA THR A 368 -16.34 -9.02 -0.74
C THR A 368 -15.47 -7.92 -0.14
N GLN A 369 -15.98 -7.19 0.85
CA GLN A 369 -15.20 -6.21 1.62
C GLN A 369 -13.89 -6.82 2.15
N ASN A 370 -13.87 -8.08 2.59
CA ASN A 370 -12.67 -8.69 3.16
C ASN A 370 -11.54 -8.88 2.13
N PHE A 371 -11.87 -9.18 0.89
CA PHE A 371 -10.89 -9.18 -0.19
C PHE A 371 -10.27 -7.79 -0.39
N PHE A 372 -11.11 -6.76 -0.45
CA PHE A 372 -10.63 -5.38 -0.62
C PHE A 372 -9.83 -4.91 0.61
N THR A 373 -10.15 -5.39 1.80
CA THR A 373 -9.34 -5.15 3.00
C THR A 373 -7.93 -5.72 2.86
N ILE A 374 -7.78 -6.92 2.28
CA ILE A 374 -6.45 -7.49 1.99
C ILE A 374 -5.68 -6.63 0.98
N THR A 375 -6.35 -5.99 0.00
CA THR A 375 -5.67 -5.08 -0.94
C THR A 375 -5.07 -3.85 -0.26
N LEU A 376 -5.48 -3.49 0.95
CA LEU A 376 -4.90 -2.37 1.68
C LEU A 376 -3.53 -2.69 2.30
N TYR A 377 -3.20 -3.97 2.40
CA TYR A 377 -1.85 -4.43 2.75
C TYR A 377 -0.87 -4.17 1.58
N ASN A 378 -1.31 -4.51 0.37
CA ASN A 378 -0.62 -4.20 -0.87
C ASN A 378 -1.67 -3.93 -1.96
N ARG A 379 -1.67 -2.74 -2.57
CA ARG A 379 -2.68 -2.24 -3.51
C ARG A 379 -2.68 -2.99 -4.85
N SER A 380 -2.95 -4.30 -4.80
CA SER A 380 -2.90 -5.20 -5.95
C SER A 380 -3.92 -6.32 -5.81
N TYR A 381 -4.74 -6.54 -6.85
CA TYR A 381 -5.63 -7.70 -6.92
C TYR A 381 -4.85 -9.02 -6.95
N PHE A 382 -3.71 -9.07 -7.65
CA PHE A 382 -2.85 -10.27 -7.67
C PHE A 382 -2.35 -10.64 -6.28
N TYR A 383 -1.95 -9.64 -5.48
CA TYR A 383 -1.55 -9.87 -4.10
C TYR A 383 -2.70 -10.43 -3.26
N ALA A 384 -3.83 -9.73 -3.23
CA ALA A 384 -4.96 -10.15 -2.41
C ALA A 384 -5.51 -11.52 -2.84
N ALA A 385 -5.55 -11.77 -4.16
CA ALA A 385 -5.95 -13.06 -4.69
C ALA A 385 -4.98 -14.18 -4.29
N SER A 386 -3.67 -13.94 -4.36
CA SER A 386 -2.69 -14.96 -3.95
C SER A 386 -2.69 -15.22 -2.45
N VAL A 387 -2.91 -14.20 -1.61
CA VAL A 387 -3.12 -14.38 -0.17
C VAL A 387 -4.35 -15.25 0.10
N THR A 388 -5.47 -14.95 -0.58
CA THR A 388 -6.71 -15.70 -0.39
C THR A 388 -6.59 -17.15 -0.89
N ASP A 389 -5.95 -17.36 -2.04
CA ASP A 389 -5.72 -18.69 -2.59
C ASP A 389 -4.75 -19.52 -1.70
N LEU A 390 -3.69 -18.88 -1.18
CA LEU A 390 -2.80 -19.54 -0.23
C LEU A 390 -3.55 -19.89 1.06
N ALA A 391 -4.36 -18.96 1.59
CA ALA A 391 -5.17 -19.22 2.77
C ALA A 391 -6.11 -20.40 2.59
N SER A 392 -6.74 -20.52 1.41
CA SER A 392 -7.58 -21.69 1.08
C SER A 392 -6.76 -22.97 1.09
N ALA A 393 -5.60 -22.99 0.43
CA ALA A 393 -4.73 -24.17 0.40
C ALA A 393 -4.17 -24.56 1.78
N LEU A 394 -4.11 -23.62 2.74
CA LEU A 394 -3.73 -23.91 4.13
C LEU A 394 -4.89 -24.49 4.95
N ALA A 395 -6.14 -24.31 4.54
CA ALA A 395 -7.32 -24.80 5.24
C ALA A 395 -7.77 -26.19 4.78
N ASP A 396 -7.34 -26.62 3.58
CA ASP A 396 -7.82 -27.87 2.92
C ASP A 396 -7.14 -29.17 3.47
N ASN A 397 -6.54 -29.12 4.69
CA ASN A 397 -5.91 -30.29 5.31
C ASN A 397 -6.32 -30.50 6.78
#